data_41504a9aee8460cdf1d6acacd65e6871
#
_entry.id   41504a9aee8460cdf1d6acacd65e6871
#
_cell.length_a   1.000
_cell.length_b   1.000
_cell.length_c   1.000
_cell.angle_alpha   90.00
_cell.angle_beta   90.00
_cell.angle_gamma   90.00
#
_symmetry.space_group_name_H-M   'P 1'
#
loop_
_entity.id
_entity.type
_entity.pdbx_description
1 polymer ?
#
loop_
_entity_poly.entity_id
_entity_poly.type
_entity_poly.pdbx_seq_one_letter_code
_entity_poly.pdbx_strand_id
1 'polypeptide(L)'
;MSGSSHTKSNNARAGTGQSYFVNALFIIDGLPLEDHRAKEALRIAAGTGVWGKVRPTLCFARANDTALGQAEDEELRRYISLLRETAGGLFTRAPEEPEAILQHTDEAGLARLIDEADTVLRF
;
A
#
# COMPACT_ATOMS: atom_id res chain seq x y z
N MET A 1 -0.14 -17.81 -13.41
CA MET A 1 -0.04 -17.48 -13.77
C MET A 1 0.10 -17.30 -13.79
N SER A 2 0.04 -17.65 -13.38
CA SER A 2 0.19 -17.37 -13.41
C SER A 2 0.27 -17.23 -13.29
N GLY A 3 0.36 -17.31 -12.72
CA GLY A 3 0.32 -16.98 -12.78
C GLY A 3 0.45 -16.98 -12.54
N SER A 4 0.39 -16.84 -12.15
CA SER A 4 0.40 -16.72 -12.13
C SER A 4 0.37 -16.79 -12.06
N SER A 5 0.45 -16.84 -11.70
CA SER A 5 0.30 -16.73 -11.78
C SER A 5 0.09 -16.99 -11.65
N HIS A 6 -0.07 -17.10 -11.26
CA HIS A 6 -0.47 -17.13 -11.18
C HIS A 6 -0.69 -17.37 -11.00
N THR A 7 -0.57 -17.59 -10.97
CA THR A 7 -0.86 -17.84 -10.56
C THR A 7 -0.78 -18.24 -9.93
N LYS A 8 -0.40 -18.13 -9.81
CA LYS A 8 -0.45 -18.53 -9.11
C LYS A 8 -0.98 -19.03 -8.44
N SER A 9 -1.31 -19.16 -8.30
CA SER A 9 -1.94 -19.41 -7.70
C SER A 9 -2.54 -19.85 -7.22
N ASN A 10 -2.73 -20.00 -7.12
CA ASN A 10 -3.43 -20.26 -6.64
C ASN A 10 -3.89 -20.91 -6.16
N ASN A 11 -3.80 -20.92 -6.17
CA ASN A 11 -4.30 -21.38 -5.60
C ASN A 11 -4.65 -22.09 -4.60
N ALA A 12 -4.41 -22.13 -4.48
CA ALA A 12 -4.35 -23.16 -3.43
C ALA A 12 -4.92 -22.72 -2.10
N ARG A 13 -4.68 -21.50 -1.73
CA ARG A 13 -5.19 -20.96 -0.46
C ARG A 13 -6.70 -20.86 -0.45
N ALA A 14 -7.30 -20.80 -1.59
CA ALA A 14 -8.75 -20.78 -1.67
C ALA A 14 -9.34 -22.07 -1.13
N GLY A 15 -8.59 -23.14 -1.14
CA GLY A 15 -9.10 -24.43 -0.69
C GLY A 15 -9.25 -24.57 0.80
N THR A 16 -8.80 -23.60 1.58
CA THR A 16 -8.86 -23.71 3.04
C THR A 16 -10.19 -23.32 3.62
N GLY A 17 -11.07 -22.74 2.85
CA GLY A 17 -12.34 -22.26 3.35
C GLY A 17 -12.27 -21.00 4.17
N GLN A 18 -11.12 -20.39 4.25
CA GLN A 18 -10.94 -19.16 5.01
C GLN A 18 -11.21 -17.93 4.17
N SER A 19 -11.34 -16.81 4.84
CA SER A 19 -11.50 -15.53 4.17
C SER A 19 -10.36 -15.32 3.19
N TYR A 20 -10.69 -14.94 2.00
CA TYR A 20 -9.72 -14.68 0.96
C TYR A 20 -9.78 -13.20 0.57
N PHE A 21 -8.62 -12.59 0.48
CA PHE A 21 -8.52 -11.22 0.03
C PHE A 21 -7.40 -11.09 -1.00
N VAL A 22 -7.52 -10.06 -1.82
CA VAL A 22 -6.54 -9.75 -2.84
C VAL A 22 -5.51 -8.80 -2.25
N ASN A 23 -4.23 -9.11 -2.43
CA ASN A 23 -3.15 -8.21 -2.02
C ASN A 23 -2.87 -7.24 -3.17
N ALA A 24 -3.14 -5.97 -2.95
CA ALA A 24 -2.92 -4.93 -3.95
C ALA A 24 -1.78 -4.03 -3.49
N LEU A 25 -0.77 -3.89 -4.32
CA LEU A 25 0.36 -2.99 -4.03
C LEU A 25 0.13 -1.67 -4.76
N PHE A 26 0.08 -0.59 -3.99
CA PHE A 26 -0.06 0.77 -4.52
C PHE A 26 1.32 1.42 -4.49
N ILE A 27 1.87 1.69 -5.65
CA ILE A 27 3.15 2.40 -5.77
C ILE A 27 2.84 3.85 -6.08
N ILE A 28 3.21 4.76 -5.18
CA ILE A 28 2.82 6.15 -5.24
C ILE A 28 4.07 7.01 -5.40
N ASP A 29 4.22 7.63 -6.59
CA ASP A 29 5.40 8.41 -6.90
C ASP A 29 5.37 9.81 -6.33
N GLY A 30 4.20 10.44 -6.29
CA GLY A 30 4.08 11.83 -5.86
C GLY A 30 3.95 12.01 -4.38
N LEU A 31 4.04 13.25 -3.93
CA LEU A 31 3.80 13.60 -2.54
C LEU A 31 2.31 13.91 -2.38
N PRO A 32 1.60 13.27 -1.46
CA PRO A 32 0.14 13.44 -1.34
C PRO A 32 -0.33 14.86 -1.13
N LEU A 33 0.50 15.72 -0.53
CA LEU A 33 0.13 17.11 -0.32
C LEU A 33 0.24 17.95 -1.58
N GLU A 34 1.02 17.50 -2.55
CA GLU A 34 1.31 18.27 -3.76
C GLU A 34 0.73 17.65 -5.02
N ASP A 35 0.49 16.36 -4.99
CA ASP A 35 0.07 15.60 -6.16
C ASP A 35 -1.31 15.01 -5.93
N HIS A 36 -2.26 15.48 -6.72
CA HIS A 36 -3.64 15.03 -6.62
C HIS A 36 -3.76 13.51 -6.82
N ARG A 37 -2.95 12.96 -7.73
CA ARG A 37 -3.00 11.51 -7.98
C ARG A 37 -2.53 10.71 -6.77
N ALA A 38 -1.52 11.22 -6.07
CA ALA A 38 -1.03 10.55 -4.87
C ALA A 38 -2.08 10.57 -3.77
N LYS A 39 -2.77 11.70 -3.59
CA LYS A 39 -3.84 11.78 -2.61
C LYS A 39 -5.00 10.86 -2.99
N GLU A 40 -5.33 10.81 -4.28
CA GLU A 40 -6.39 9.94 -4.77
C GLU A 40 -6.05 8.47 -4.54
N ALA A 41 -4.78 8.10 -4.71
CA ALA A 41 -4.34 6.74 -4.42
C ALA A 41 -4.59 6.36 -2.97
N LEU A 42 -4.33 7.30 -2.05
CA LEU A 42 -4.59 7.06 -0.63
C LEU A 42 -6.08 6.89 -0.36
N ARG A 43 -6.91 7.70 -1.01
CA ARG A 43 -8.35 7.59 -0.85
C ARG A 43 -8.84 6.22 -1.31
N ILE A 44 -8.37 5.77 -2.46
CA ILE A 44 -8.76 4.48 -3.02
C ILE A 44 -8.29 3.34 -2.12
N ALA A 45 -7.03 3.40 -1.69
CA ALA A 45 -6.48 2.36 -0.83
C ALA A 45 -7.23 2.27 0.49
N ALA A 46 -7.52 3.41 1.10
CA ALA A 46 -8.26 3.43 2.36
C ALA A 46 -9.65 2.84 2.20
N GLY A 47 -10.33 3.20 1.10
CA GLY A 47 -11.66 2.67 0.84
C GLY A 47 -11.67 1.17 0.60
N THR A 48 -10.72 0.67 -0.18
CA THR A 48 -10.67 -0.76 -0.45
C THR A 48 -10.30 -1.57 0.79
N GLY A 49 -9.43 -1.02 1.64
CA GLY A 49 -9.04 -1.68 2.88
C GLY A 49 -10.21 -1.84 3.82
N VAL A 50 -11.04 -0.82 3.93
CA VAL A 50 -12.24 -0.88 4.78
C VAL A 50 -13.23 -1.92 4.25
N TRP A 51 -13.31 -2.07 2.92
CA TRP A 51 -14.18 -3.06 2.33
C TRP A 51 -13.83 -4.49 2.74
N GLY A 52 -12.55 -4.76 3.02
CA GLY A 52 -12.13 -6.05 3.54
C GLY A 52 -11.88 -7.13 2.51
N LYS A 53 -12.12 -6.87 1.23
CA LYS A 53 -11.85 -7.82 0.15
C LYS A 53 -10.48 -7.63 -0.46
N VAL A 54 -9.91 -6.46 -0.25
CA VAL A 54 -8.59 -6.12 -0.77
C VAL A 54 -7.75 -5.66 0.40
N ARG A 55 -6.55 -6.21 0.51
CA ARG A 55 -5.58 -5.72 1.50
C ARG A 55 -4.59 -4.83 0.75
N PRO A 56 -4.65 -3.52 0.94
CA PRO A 56 -3.71 -2.63 0.29
C PRO A 56 -2.37 -2.64 1.00
N THR A 57 -1.29 -2.63 0.22
CA THR A 57 0.05 -2.35 0.70
C THR A 57 0.53 -1.14 -0.07
N LEU A 58 1.12 -0.18 0.60
CA LEU A 58 1.53 1.06 -0.03
C LEU A 58 3.04 1.20 0.01
N CYS A 59 3.62 1.69 -1.10
CA CYS A 59 5.02 2.03 -1.16
C CYS A 59 5.15 3.40 -1.80
N PHE A 60 5.61 4.37 -1.02
CA PHE A 60 5.84 5.72 -1.51
C PHE A 60 7.25 5.84 -2.05
N ALA A 61 7.39 6.42 -3.23
CA ALA A 61 8.71 6.59 -3.82
C ALA A 61 9.51 7.69 -3.11
N ARG A 62 8.83 8.75 -2.65
CA ARG A 62 9.51 9.92 -2.10
C ARG A 62 8.97 10.41 -0.76
N ALA A 63 7.72 10.10 -0.45
CA ALA A 63 7.09 10.64 0.75
C ALA A 63 7.65 9.95 2.00
N ASN A 64 7.90 10.74 3.03
CA ASN A 64 8.29 10.21 4.33
C ASN A 64 7.24 10.63 5.36
N ASP A 65 7.45 10.25 6.61
CA ASP A 65 6.49 10.56 7.67
C ASP A 65 6.28 12.06 7.85
N THR A 66 7.36 12.84 7.74
CA THR A 66 7.25 14.28 7.86
C THR A 66 6.36 14.85 6.77
N ALA A 67 6.54 14.38 5.53
CA ALA A 67 5.74 14.86 4.42
C ALA A 67 4.27 14.54 4.61
N LEU A 68 3.96 13.38 5.18
CA LEU A 68 2.57 12.99 5.42
C LEU A 68 1.99 13.69 6.65
N GLY A 69 2.83 13.85 7.68
CA GLY A 69 2.37 14.40 8.95
C GLY A 69 2.16 15.90 8.97
N GLN A 70 2.72 16.61 7.99
CA GLN A 70 2.50 18.04 7.87
C GLN A 70 1.11 18.36 7.33
N ALA A 71 0.31 17.34 7.14
CA ALA A 71 -0.98 17.52 6.57
C ALA A 71 -1.91 18.24 7.54
N GLU A 72 -2.20 19.48 7.24
CA GLU A 72 -3.37 20.15 7.79
C GLU A 72 -4.61 19.64 7.06
N ASP A 73 -4.42 18.68 6.20
CA ASP A 73 -5.48 18.08 5.40
C ASP A 73 -6.11 16.95 6.22
N GLU A 74 -7.29 17.21 6.73
CA GLU A 74 -7.99 16.24 7.56
C GLU A 74 -8.36 14.97 6.82
N GLU A 75 -8.66 15.09 5.52
CA GLU A 75 -8.97 13.92 4.72
C GLU A 75 -7.75 13.01 4.61
N LEU A 76 -6.59 13.60 4.36
CA LEU A 76 -5.36 12.82 4.24
C LEU A 76 -5.05 12.10 5.54
N ARG A 77 -5.20 12.80 6.68
CA ARG A 77 -4.98 12.18 7.99
C ARG A 77 -5.94 11.02 8.22
N ARG A 78 -7.19 11.18 7.78
CA ARG A 78 -8.18 10.12 7.95
C ARG A 78 -7.82 8.90 7.11
N TYR A 79 -7.35 9.11 5.88
CA TYR A 79 -6.93 7.98 5.04
C TYR A 79 -5.75 7.24 5.66
N ILE A 80 -4.76 7.97 6.16
CA ILE A 80 -3.60 7.36 6.81
C ILE A 80 -4.02 6.56 8.04
N SER A 81 -4.93 7.12 8.82
CA SER A 81 -5.43 6.45 10.02
C SER A 81 -6.11 5.13 9.70
N LEU A 82 -6.95 5.13 8.67
CA LEU A 82 -7.61 3.91 8.23
C LEU A 82 -6.61 2.89 7.71
N LEU A 83 -5.61 3.35 6.96
CA LEU A 83 -4.61 2.46 6.38
C LEU A 83 -3.70 1.84 7.43
N ARG A 84 -3.46 2.53 8.54
CA ARG A 84 -2.68 1.95 9.63
C ARG A 84 -3.37 0.71 10.21
N GLU A 85 -4.68 0.64 10.11
CA GLU A 85 -5.45 -0.48 10.63
C GLU A 85 -5.70 -1.57 9.59
N THR A 86 -5.81 -1.19 8.32
CA THR A 86 -6.27 -2.11 7.29
C THR A 86 -5.20 -2.56 6.30
N ALA A 87 -4.12 -1.80 6.18
CA ALA A 87 -3.09 -2.10 5.18
C ALA A 87 -2.24 -3.28 5.60
N GLY A 88 -1.73 -3.99 4.61
CA GLY A 88 -0.75 -5.05 4.83
C GLY A 88 0.62 -4.50 5.18
N GLY A 89 0.90 -3.26 4.81
CA GLY A 89 2.14 -2.58 5.15
C GLY A 89 2.17 -1.19 4.54
N LEU A 90 2.91 -0.30 5.19
CA LEU A 90 3.09 1.07 4.72
C LEU A 90 4.59 1.31 4.59
N PHE A 91 5.07 1.46 3.37
CA PHE A 91 6.50 1.52 3.08
C PHE A 91 6.88 2.79 2.33
N THR A 92 8.16 3.13 2.40
CA THR A 92 8.70 4.25 1.64
C THR A 92 10.10 3.94 1.17
N ARG A 93 10.47 4.50 0.03
CA ARG A 93 11.84 4.46 -0.47
C ARG A 93 12.69 5.58 0.13
N ALA A 94 12.06 6.54 0.77
CA ALA A 94 12.77 7.59 1.50
C ALA A 94 13.43 7.03 2.75
N PRO A 95 14.47 7.68 3.27
CA PRO A 95 15.10 7.20 4.51
C PRO A 95 14.10 7.14 5.65
N GLU A 96 14.25 6.13 6.48
CA GLU A 96 13.37 5.92 7.62
C GLU A 96 13.61 6.97 8.70
N GLU A 97 12.52 7.50 9.25
CA GLU A 97 12.57 8.45 10.34
C GLU A 97 12.31 7.75 11.66
N PRO A 98 12.79 8.34 12.80
CA PRO A 98 12.50 7.74 14.10
C PRO A 98 11.00 7.65 14.34
N GLU A 99 10.57 6.53 14.92
CA GLU A 99 9.15 6.27 15.24
C GLU A 99 8.24 6.43 14.04
N ALA A 100 8.72 5.98 12.88
CA ALA A 100 8.01 6.21 11.62
C ALA A 100 6.84 5.27 11.44
N ILE A 101 5.79 5.80 10.83
CA ILE A 101 4.66 5.00 10.34
C ILE A 101 5.08 4.28 9.08
N LEU A 102 5.84 4.96 8.22
CA LEU A 102 6.32 4.40 6.97
C LEU A 102 7.64 3.69 7.19
N GLN A 103 7.67 2.42 6.87
CA GLN A 103 8.84 1.58 7.01
C GLN A 103 9.70 1.71 5.76
N HIS A 104 10.98 1.94 5.93
CA HIS A 104 11.87 2.04 4.78
C HIS A 104 12.00 0.70 4.08
N THR A 105 11.97 0.73 2.75
CA THR A 105 12.26 -0.44 1.93
C THR A 105 13.23 -0.05 0.82
N ASP A 106 14.18 -0.92 0.55
CA ASP A 106 15.13 -0.69 -0.53
C ASP A 106 14.59 -1.32 -1.83
N GLU A 107 15.43 -1.28 -2.85
CA GLU A 107 15.03 -1.79 -4.16
C GLU A 107 14.68 -3.28 -4.12
N ALA A 108 15.45 -4.05 -3.37
CA ALA A 108 15.18 -5.48 -3.24
C ALA A 108 13.87 -5.72 -2.48
N GLY A 109 13.60 -4.91 -1.46
CA GLY A 109 12.35 -5.00 -0.72
C GLY A 109 11.15 -4.66 -1.58
N LEU A 110 11.27 -3.63 -2.41
CA LEU A 110 10.20 -3.28 -3.33
C LEU A 110 9.95 -4.39 -4.33
N ALA A 111 11.02 -5.00 -4.85
CA ALA A 111 10.87 -6.13 -5.77
C ALA A 111 10.10 -7.27 -5.14
N ARG A 112 10.36 -7.55 -3.86
CA ARG A 112 9.60 -8.60 -3.14
C ARG A 112 8.14 -8.22 -2.98
N LEU A 113 7.86 -6.96 -2.69
CA LEU A 113 6.47 -6.51 -2.56
C LEU A 113 5.72 -6.68 -3.87
N ILE A 114 6.36 -6.37 -4.99
CA ILE A 114 5.78 -6.55 -6.31
C ILE A 114 5.51 -8.04 -6.57
N ASP A 115 6.46 -8.87 -6.21
CA ASP A 115 6.37 -10.31 -6.45
C ASP A 115 5.24 -10.95 -5.64
N GLU A 116 5.02 -10.46 -4.44
CA GLU A 116 4.00 -11.00 -3.54
C GLU A 116 2.61 -10.44 -3.79
N ALA A 117 2.50 -9.37 -4.55
CA ALA A 117 1.22 -8.73 -4.79
C ALA A 117 0.42 -9.49 -5.86
N ASP A 118 -0.88 -9.56 -5.65
CA ASP A 118 -1.78 -10.11 -6.67
C ASP A 118 -2.00 -9.09 -7.78
N THR A 119 -1.93 -7.82 -7.45
CA THR A 119 -2.04 -6.75 -8.44
C THR A 119 -1.19 -5.57 -8.00
N VAL A 120 -0.68 -4.81 -8.96
CA VAL A 120 0.16 -3.64 -8.70
C VAL A 120 -0.46 -2.45 -9.42
N LEU A 121 -0.67 -1.36 -8.67
CA LEU A 121 -1.24 -0.13 -9.19
C LEU A 121 -0.21 1.00 -8.99
N ARG A 122 0.04 1.74 -10.06
CA ARG A 122 0.99 2.85 -10.01
C ARG A 122 0.28 4.17 -10.18
N PHE A 123 0.67 5.11 -9.33
CA PHE A 123 0.07 6.44 -9.35
C PHE A 123 1.13 7.53 -9.46
#